data_b7919767a39fd70b514a4fca192e8b79
#
_entry.id   b7919767a39fd70b514a4fca192e8b79
#
_cell.length_a   1.000
_cell.length_b   1.000
_cell.length_c   1.000
_cell.angle_alpha   90.00
_cell.angle_beta   90.00
_cell.angle_gamma   90.00
#
_symmetry.space_group_name_H-M   'P 1'
#
loop_
_entity.id
_entity.type
_entity.pdbx_description
1 polymer ?
#
loop_
_entity_poly.entity_id
_entity_poly.type
_entity_poly.pdbx_seq_one_letter_code
_entity_poly.pdbx_strand_id
1 'polypeptide(L)'
;MSNAQEHLEKAIQIHPEYADAHYELALLLSNSSEYEKSKEHFLKTIEIRPEFSLAHFNYALLLNKMKDHKASQEHFLKAIDIDQHFADAHYHFGLLLADLEDFEEAKNNLEKATDIDQNHTLAYYHLGKLLIDPEDYEKAKKNYLTAIDIDETFKEAHYYLGKLLSGGVQNDKDGTLVARPEYED
;
A
#
# COMPACT_ATOMS: atom_id res chain seq x y z
N MET A 1 -23.65 10.16 14.39
CA MET A 1 -22.65 9.23 14.97
C MET A 1 -23.18 7.80 14.82
N SER A 2 -22.31 6.84 14.53
CA SER A 2 -22.72 5.43 14.54
C SER A 2 -22.78 4.91 15.96
N ASN A 3 -23.58 3.86 16.21
CA ASN A 3 -23.63 3.19 17.52
C ASN A 3 -22.23 2.73 17.99
N ALA A 4 -21.39 2.29 17.04
CA ALA A 4 -20.00 1.89 17.34
C ALA A 4 -19.16 3.07 17.86
N GLN A 5 -19.26 4.25 17.25
CA GLN A 5 -18.55 5.44 17.69
C GLN A 5 -18.91 5.83 19.13
N GLU A 6 -20.19 5.85 19.47
CA GLU A 6 -20.67 6.19 20.82
C GLU A 6 -20.10 5.25 21.88
N HIS A 7 -20.04 3.94 21.58
CA HIS A 7 -19.48 2.97 22.51
C HIS A 7 -17.96 3.08 22.66
N LEU A 8 -17.22 3.38 21.58
CA LEU A 8 -15.77 3.60 21.63
C LEU A 8 -15.45 4.87 22.43
N GLU A 9 -16.15 5.97 22.18
CA GLU A 9 -16.01 7.22 22.96
C GLU A 9 -16.33 7.00 24.44
N LYS A 10 -17.34 6.16 24.74
CA LYS A 10 -17.64 5.81 26.13
C LYS A 10 -16.55 4.96 26.78
N ALA A 11 -15.96 4.03 26.04
CA ALA A 11 -14.84 3.22 26.53
C ALA A 11 -13.63 4.12 26.86
N ILE A 12 -13.31 5.08 25.99
CA ILE A 12 -12.25 6.07 26.20
C ILE A 12 -12.57 6.98 27.40
N GLN A 13 -13.83 7.40 27.57
CA GLN A 13 -14.25 8.20 28.72
C GLN A 13 -14.04 7.45 30.05
N ILE A 14 -14.29 6.13 30.07
CA ILE A 14 -14.09 5.29 31.26
C ILE A 14 -12.60 5.01 31.49
N HIS A 15 -11.85 4.78 30.43
CA HIS A 15 -10.41 4.48 30.48
C HIS A 15 -9.66 5.26 29.40
N PRO A 16 -9.16 6.47 29.70
CA PRO A 16 -8.51 7.35 28.72
C PRO A 16 -7.22 6.78 28.07
N GLU A 17 -6.59 5.82 28.70
CA GLU A 17 -5.39 5.13 28.20
C GLU A 17 -5.74 3.76 27.55
N TYR A 18 -6.96 3.60 27.03
CA TYR A 18 -7.35 2.38 26.34
C TYR A 18 -6.95 2.44 24.86
N ALA A 19 -5.71 2.02 24.56
CA ALA A 19 -5.12 2.11 23.22
C ALA A 19 -5.99 1.47 22.14
N ASP A 20 -6.58 0.30 22.39
CA ASP A 20 -7.41 -0.38 21.39
C ASP A 20 -8.68 0.40 21.06
N ALA A 21 -9.31 1.08 22.05
CA ALA A 21 -10.48 1.92 21.80
C ALA A 21 -10.10 3.17 20.96
N HIS A 22 -8.95 3.78 21.23
CA HIS A 22 -8.41 4.87 20.41
C HIS A 22 -8.13 4.40 18.99
N TYR A 23 -7.48 3.25 18.81
CA TYR A 23 -7.17 2.68 17.50
C TYR A 23 -8.42 2.40 16.66
N GLU A 24 -9.42 1.73 17.24
CA GLU A 24 -10.66 1.42 16.53
C GLU A 24 -11.47 2.69 16.19
N LEU A 25 -11.47 3.68 17.08
CA LEU A 25 -12.12 4.95 16.81
C LEU A 25 -11.39 5.71 15.69
N ALA A 26 -10.05 5.67 15.67
CA ALA A 26 -9.26 6.25 14.59
C ALA A 26 -9.61 5.64 13.23
N LEU A 27 -9.70 4.31 13.14
CA LEU A 27 -10.10 3.61 11.91
C LEU A 27 -11.50 4.02 11.46
N LEU A 28 -12.45 4.05 12.36
CA LEU A 28 -13.83 4.42 12.07
C LEU A 28 -13.94 5.87 11.55
N LEU A 29 -13.23 6.80 12.18
CA LEU A 29 -13.17 8.20 11.77
C LEU A 29 -12.47 8.38 10.42
N SER A 30 -11.40 7.64 10.16
CA SER A 30 -10.72 7.62 8.85
C SER A 30 -11.66 7.20 7.72
N ASN A 31 -12.49 6.16 7.97
CA ASN A 31 -13.47 5.67 7.00
C ASN A 31 -14.63 6.65 6.78
N SER A 32 -14.93 7.47 7.80
CA SER A 32 -15.95 8.54 7.71
C SER A 32 -15.38 9.86 7.17
N SER A 33 -14.12 9.88 6.72
CA SER A 33 -13.40 11.07 6.24
C SER A 33 -13.19 12.18 7.28
N GLU A 34 -13.32 11.84 8.56
CA GLU A 34 -13.02 12.75 9.68
C GLU A 34 -11.53 12.69 10.05
N TYR A 35 -10.67 13.04 9.08
CA TYR A 35 -9.23 12.76 9.11
C TYR A 35 -8.49 13.40 10.28
N GLU A 36 -8.81 14.66 10.65
CA GLU A 36 -8.13 15.33 11.78
C GLU A 36 -8.43 14.62 13.11
N LYS A 37 -9.69 14.25 13.36
CA LYS A 37 -10.03 13.50 14.56
C LYS A 37 -9.42 12.09 14.56
N SER A 38 -9.41 11.43 13.41
CA SER A 38 -8.74 10.14 13.23
C SER A 38 -7.25 10.24 13.60
N LYS A 39 -6.58 11.27 13.12
CA LYS A 39 -5.18 11.59 13.42
C LYS A 39 -4.94 11.70 14.93
N GLU A 40 -5.78 12.46 15.65
CA GLU A 40 -5.65 12.62 17.10
C GLU A 40 -5.69 11.27 17.83
N HIS A 41 -6.62 10.39 17.41
CA HIS A 41 -6.76 9.07 18.02
C HIS A 41 -5.64 8.10 17.65
N PHE A 42 -5.10 8.12 16.41
CA PHE A 42 -3.91 7.36 16.07
C PHE A 42 -2.69 7.83 16.88
N LEU A 43 -2.48 9.14 17.02
CA LEU A 43 -1.39 9.68 17.83
C LEU A 43 -1.51 9.23 19.29
N LYS A 44 -2.73 9.25 19.86
CA LYS A 44 -2.93 8.76 21.24
C LYS A 44 -2.68 7.26 21.34
N THR A 45 -3.06 6.46 20.35
CA THR A 45 -2.75 5.04 20.30
C THR A 45 -1.24 4.80 20.33
N ILE A 46 -0.49 5.53 19.50
CA ILE A 46 0.97 5.42 19.39
C ILE A 46 1.67 5.92 20.67
N GLU A 47 1.15 6.98 21.29
CA GLU A 47 1.66 7.47 22.60
C GLU A 47 1.55 6.38 23.67
N ILE A 48 0.41 5.68 23.74
CA ILE A 48 0.17 4.62 24.74
C ILE A 48 0.94 3.34 24.40
N ARG A 49 1.00 2.98 23.10
CA ARG A 49 1.65 1.75 22.60
C ARG A 49 2.57 2.07 21.43
N PRO A 50 3.81 2.55 21.68
CA PRO A 50 4.74 2.95 20.62
C PRO A 50 5.14 1.82 19.66
N GLU A 51 5.10 0.57 20.11
CA GLU A 51 5.46 -0.63 19.33
C GLU A 51 4.24 -1.31 18.70
N PHE A 52 3.18 -0.55 18.41
CA PHE A 52 2.01 -1.09 17.74
C PHE A 52 2.12 -0.87 16.22
N SER A 53 2.73 -1.83 15.50
CA SER A 53 2.98 -1.76 14.05
C SER A 53 1.75 -1.40 13.22
N LEU A 54 0.59 -2.03 13.52
CA LEU A 54 -0.68 -1.74 12.86
C LEU A 54 -1.14 -0.28 13.06
N ALA A 55 -0.90 0.34 14.21
CA ALA A 55 -1.25 1.74 14.43
C ALA A 55 -0.38 2.67 13.56
N HIS A 56 0.93 2.41 13.49
CA HIS A 56 1.83 3.13 12.60
C HIS A 56 1.44 2.95 11.13
N PHE A 57 1.16 1.73 10.70
CA PHE A 57 0.74 1.43 9.34
C PHE A 57 -0.55 2.17 8.95
N ASN A 58 -1.61 2.06 9.76
CA ASN A 58 -2.88 2.72 9.43
C ASN A 58 -2.80 4.24 9.55
N TYR A 59 -1.96 4.76 10.44
CA TYR A 59 -1.69 6.18 10.51
C TYR A 59 -0.93 6.66 9.27
N ALA A 60 0.04 5.89 8.75
CA ALA A 60 0.70 6.19 7.49
C ALA A 60 -0.29 6.26 6.32
N LEU A 61 -1.23 5.31 6.23
CA LEU A 61 -2.29 5.33 5.22
C LEU A 61 -3.18 6.59 5.33
N LEU A 62 -3.52 6.99 6.56
CA LEU A 62 -4.26 8.23 6.80
C LEU A 62 -3.48 9.47 6.33
N LEU A 63 -2.21 9.56 6.71
CA LEU A 63 -1.33 10.67 6.32
C LEU A 63 -1.17 10.76 4.80
N ASN A 64 -1.08 9.61 4.11
CA ASN A 64 -1.06 9.58 2.64
C ASN A 64 -2.37 10.13 2.04
N LYS A 65 -3.53 9.77 2.59
CA LYS A 65 -4.83 10.36 2.19
C LYS A 65 -4.87 11.87 2.41
N MET A 66 -4.23 12.36 3.47
CA MET A 66 -4.10 13.79 3.80
C MET A 66 -3.02 14.50 2.98
N LYS A 67 -2.29 13.77 2.09
CA LYS A 67 -1.17 14.28 1.29
C LYS A 67 0.06 14.70 2.10
N ASP A 68 0.17 14.28 3.35
CA ASP A 68 1.39 14.42 4.14
C ASP A 68 2.31 13.21 3.87
N HIS A 69 2.89 13.18 2.66
CA HIS A 69 3.70 12.06 2.20
C HIS A 69 4.95 11.85 3.06
N LYS A 70 5.55 12.93 3.56
CA LYS A 70 6.74 12.82 4.41
C LYS A 70 6.44 12.08 5.72
N ALA A 71 5.43 12.53 6.45
CA ALA A 71 5.03 11.86 7.68
C ALA A 71 4.51 10.43 7.41
N SER A 72 3.84 10.20 6.27
CA SER A 72 3.42 8.88 5.84
C SER A 72 4.61 7.92 5.68
N GLN A 73 5.68 8.34 5.01
CA GLN A 73 6.92 7.55 4.87
C GLN A 73 7.52 7.20 6.24
N GLU A 74 7.64 8.19 7.14
CA GLU A 74 8.20 7.98 8.48
C GLU A 74 7.42 6.89 9.24
N HIS A 75 6.10 6.89 9.14
CA HIS A 75 5.25 5.92 9.82
C HIS A 75 5.20 4.55 9.15
N PHE A 76 5.29 4.46 7.81
CA PHE A 76 5.49 3.16 7.14
C PHE A 76 6.81 2.51 7.56
N LEU A 77 7.91 3.28 7.55
CA LEU A 77 9.21 2.80 8.01
C LEU A 77 9.15 2.32 9.47
N LYS A 78 8.44 3.04 10.34
CA LYS A 78 8.28 2.64 11.74
C LYS A 78 7.47 1.35 11.88
N ALA A 79 6.40 1.17 11.08
CA ALA A 79 5.63 -0.07 11.07
C ALA A 79 6.50 -1.28 10.64
N ILE A 80 7.32 -1.10 9.62
CA ILE A 80 8.26 -2.11 9.10
C ILE A 80 9.38 -2.40 10.11
N ASP A 81 9.92 -1.39 10.80
CA ASP A 81 10.96 -1.54 11.81
C ASP A 81 10.45 -2.39 13.00
N ILE A 82 9.20 -2.18 13.41
CA ILE A 82 8.55 -2.95 14.46
C ILE A 82 8.23 -4.39 14.00
N ASP A 83 7.73 -4.54 12.79
CA ASP A 83 7.38 -5.84 12.20
C ASP A 83 7.96 -5.96 10.78
N GLN A 84 9.15 -6.57 10.68
CA GLN A 84 9.86 -6.77 9.40
C GLN A 84 9.15 -7.75 8.44
N HIS A 85 8.16 -8.50 8.91
CA HIS A 85 7.36 -9.43 8.12
C HIS A 85 5.96 -8.88 7.79
N PHE A 86 5.77 -7.58 7.92
CA PHE A 86 4.50 -6.94 7.59
C PHE A 86 4.39 -6.68 6.08
N ALA A 87 3.94 -7.68 5.32
CA ALA A 87 3.84 -7.61 3.85
C ALA A 87 3.02 -6.40 3.36
N ASP A 88 1.85 -6.13 3.98
CA ASP A 88 1.01 -4.98 3.62
C ASP A 88 1.72 -3.63 3.84
N ALA A 89 2.56 -3.50 4.87
CA ALA A 89 3.31 -2.27 5.10
C ALA A 89 4.35 -2.04 3.99
N HIS A 90 5.08 -3.08 3.59
CA HIS A 90 5.98 -3.01 2.44
C HIS A 90 5.23 -2.70 1.15
N TYR A 91 4.10 -3.37 0.89
CA TYR A 91 3.28 -3.13 -0.28
C TYR A 91 2.81 -1.67 -0.38
N HIS A 92 2.17 -1.15 0.66
CA HIS A 92 1.65 0.22 0.65
C HIS A 92 2.75 1.29 0.66
N PHE A 93 3.89 1.00 1.30
CA PHE A 93 5.06 1.87 1.21
C PHE A 93 5.62 1.89 -0.21
N GLY A 94 5.71 0.74 -0.86
CA GLY A 94 6.09 0.64 -2.27
C GLY A 94 5.18 1.46 -3.19
N LEU A 95 3.86 1.44 -2.96
CA LEU A 95 2.92 2.27 -3.72
C LEU A 95 3.15 3.76 -3.50
N LEU A 96 3.35 4.18 -2.25
CA LEU A 96 3.65 5.58 -1.94
C LEU A 96 4.94 6.06 -2.63
N LEU A 97 5.99 5.23 -2.61
CA LEU A 97 7.26 5.54 -3.26
C LEU A 97 7.10 5.65 -4.79
N ALA A 98 6.30 4.76 -5.39
CA ALA A 98 5.98 4.84 -6.82
C ALA A 98 5.22 6.13 -7.18
N ASP A 99 4.27 6.55 -6.34
CA ASP A 99 3.56 7.83 -6.51
C ASP A 99 4.49 9.05 -6.37
N LEU A 100 5.61 8.89 -5.65
CA LEU A 100 6.67 9.90 -5.50
C LEU A 100 7.79 9.76 -6.53
N GLU A 101 7.62 8.88 -7.53
CA GLU A 101 8.58 8.59 -8.59
C GLU A 101 9.91 7.97 -8.12
N ASP A 102 9.95 7.45 -6.89
CA ASP A 102 11.10 6.67 -6.38
C ASP A 102 10.93 5.19 -6.75
N PHE A 103 11.07 4.90 -8.03
CA PHE A 103 10.73 3.59 -8.61
C PHE A 103 11.64 2.45 -8.12
N GLU A 104 12.91 2.72 -7.84
CA GLU A 104 13.83 1.69 -7.33
C GLU A 104 13.46 1.24 -5.92
N GLU A 105 13.23 2.17 -5.00
CA GLU A 105 12.81 1.83 -3.65
C GLU A 105 11.38 1.27 -3.63
N ALA A 106 10.50 1.73 -4.54
CA ALA A 106 9.16 1.16 -4.71
C ALA A 106 9.24 -0.32 -5.10
N LYS A 107 10.07 -0.67 -6.09
CA LYS A 107 10.31 -2.05 -6.53
C LYS A 107 10.86 -2.90 -5.39
N ASN A 108 11.89 -2.43 -4.67
CA ASN A 108 12.48 -3.14 -3.54
C ASN A 108 11.42 -3.48 -2.47
N ASN A 109 10.53 -2.55 -2.16
CA ASN A 109 9.49 -2.79 -1.16
C ASN A 109 8.39 -3.73 -1.67
N LEU A 110 8.00 -3.65 -2.94
CA LEU A 110 7.05 -4.59 -3.53
C LEU A 110 7.65 -6.01 -3.63
N GLU A 111 8.94 -6.17 -3.95
CA GLU A 111 9.64 -7.46 -3.91
C GLU A 111 9.62 -8.04 -2.50
N LYS A 112 9.92 -7.24 -1.46
CA LYS A 112 9.81 -7.68 -0.08
C LYS A 112 8.39 -8.11 0.30
N ALA A 113 7.37 -7.39 -0.16
CA ALA A 113 5.98 -7.78 0.08
C ALA A 113 5.67 -9.17 -0.50
N THR A 114 6.15 -9.46 -1.73
CA THR A 114 5.95 -10.77 -2.38
C THR A 114 6.79 -11.88 -1.76
N ASP A 115 7.97 -11.56 -1.23
CA ASP A 115 8.83 -12.54 -0.52
C ASP A 115 8.22 -12.95 0.83
N ILE A 116 7.58 -12.00 1.53
CA ILE A 116 6.92 -12.24 2.82
C ILE A 116 5.58 -12.97 2.62
N ASP A 117 4.75 -12.47 1.71
CA ASP A 117 3.46 -13.08 1.36
C ASP A 117 3.44 -13.47 -0.13
N GLN A 118 3.71 -14.76 -0.40
CA GLN A 118 3.70 -15.33 -1.74
C GLN A 118 2.31 -15.37 -2.40
N ASN A 119 1.25 -15.06 -1.66
CA ASN A 119 -0.11 -14.95 -2.19
C ASN A 119 -0.59 -13.49 -2.31
N HIS A 120 0.30 -12.53 -2.22
CA HIS A 120 -0.05 -11.12 -2.29
C HIS A 120 -0.29 -10.67 -3.74
N THR A 121 -1.45 -10.99 -4.31
CA THR A 121 -1.85 -10.73 -5.70
C THR A 121 -1.55 -9.30 -6.16
N LEU A 122 -1.93 -8.30 -5.35
CA LEU A 122 -1.74 -6.89 -5.68
C LEU A 122 -0.26 -6.49 -5.74
N ALA A 123 0.60 -7.05 -4.89
CA ALA A 123 2.03 -6.76 -4.91
C ALA A 123 2.68 -7.27 -6.22
N TYR A 124 2.37 -8.50 -6.63
CA TYR A 124 2.82 -9.01 -7.93
C TYR A 124 2.34 -8.16 -9.10
N TYR A 125 1.06 -7.78 -9.11
CA TYR A 125 0.52 -6.92 -10.15
C TYR A 125 1.24 -5.56 -10.23
N HIS A 126 1.42 -4.87 -9.09
CA HIS A 126 2.09 -3.56 -9.08
C HIS A 126 3.58 -3.69 -9.39
N LEU A 127 4.23 -4.78 -8.96
CA LEU A 127 5.62 -5.07 -9.34
C LEU A 127 5.73 -5.24 -10.87
N GLY A 128 4.81 -5.99 -11.49
CA GLY A 128 4.73 -6.09 -12.94
C GLY A 128 4.57 -4.74 -13.64
N LYS A 129 3.82 -3.82 -13.05
CA LYS A 129 3.64 -2.46 -13.59
C LYS A 129 4.88 -1.59 -13.51
N LEU A 130 5.73 -1.77 -12.51
CA LEU A 130 6.98 -1.00 -12.37
C LEU A 130 8.11 -1.51 -13.27
N LEU A 131 8.01 -2.75 -13.74
CA LEU A 131 9.01 -3.39 -14.61
C LEU A 131 8.74 -3.00 -16.08
N ILE A 132 9.04 -1.73 -16.42
CA ILE A 132 8.70 -1.11 -17.70
C ILE A 132 9.81 -1.20 -18.75
N ASP A 133 11.05 -1.50 -18.32
CA ASP A 133 12.18 -1.59 -19.23
C ASP A 133 12.11 -2.84 -20.12
N PRO A 134 12.59 -2.77 -21.38
CA PRO A 134 12.63 -3.92 -22.28
C PRO A 134 13.31 -5.14 -21.68
N GLU A 135 14.33 -4.91 -20.86
CA GLU A 135 15.12 -5.95 -20.18
C GLU A 135 14.29 -6.69 -19.11
N ASP A 136 13.27 -6.02 -18.57
CA ASP A 136 12.40 -6.55 -17.51
C ASP A 136 11.11 -7.22 -18.03
N TYR A 137 10.95 -7.30 -19.37
CA TYR A 137 9.73 -7.90 -19.99
C TYR A 137 9.36 -9.27 -19.41
N GLU A 138 10.31 -10.20 -19.32
CA GLU A 138 10.04 -11.54 -18.82
C GLU A 138 9.71 -11.53 -17.31
N LYS A 139 10.31 -10.61 -16.54
CA LYS A 139 9.97 -10.43 -15.12
C LYS A 139 8.57 -9.84 -14.97
N ALA A 140 8.22 -8.81 -15.73
CA ALA A 140 6.88 -8.23 -15.71
C ALA A 140 5.81 -9.28 -16.06
N LYS A 141 6.05 -10.05 -17.14
CA LYS A 141 5.18 -11.16 -17.57
C LYS A 141 5.00 -12.20 -16.47
N LYS A 142 6.11 -12.62 -15.82
CA LYS A 142 6.08 -13.57 -14.71
C LYS A 142 5.22 -13.04 -13.56
N ASN A 143 5.38 -11.78 -13.18
CA ASN A 143 4.62 -11.18 -12.10
C ASN A 143 3.12 -11.11 -12.40
N TYR A 144 2.71 -10.74 -13.63
CA TYR A 144 1.29 -10.77 -14.01
C TYR A 144 0.73 -12.20 -14.02
N LEU A 145 1.49 -13.17 -14.52
CA LEU A 145 1.06 -14.59 -14.48
C LEU A 145 0.91 -15.07 -13.04
N THR A 146 1.86 -14.75 -12.15
CA THR A 146 1.74 -15.12 -10.73
C THR A 146 0.50 -14.50 -10.09
N ALA A 147 0.21 -13.22 -10.38
CA ALA A 147 -1.01 -12.59 -9.87
C ALA A 147 -2.29 -13.29 -10.38
N ILE A 148 -2.30 -13.74 -11.63
CA ILE A 148 -3.41 -14.53 -12.23
C ILE A 148 -3.50 -15.92 -11.61
N ASP A 149 -2.37 -16.59 -11.37
CA ASP A 149 -2.35 -17.91 -10.74
C ASP A 149 -2.91 -17.88 -9.31
N ILE A 150 -2.72 -16.76 -8.59
CA ILE A 150 -3.28 -16.56 -7.25
C ILE A 150 -4.78 -16.21 -7.33
N ASP A 151 -5.17 -15.34 -8.25
CA ASP A 151 -6.56 -14.93 -8.51
C ASP A 151 -6.85 -14.94 -10.01
N GLU A 152 -7.42 -16.06 -10.49
CA GLU A 152 -7.79 -16.24 -11.90
C GLU A 152 -8.81 -15.21 -12.42
N THR A 153 -9.49 -14.50 -11.53
CA THR A 153 -10.48 -13.47 -11.87
C THR A 153 -9.94 -12.05 -11.86
N PHE A 154 -8.64 -11.89 -11.56
CA PHE A 154 -8.01 -10.58 -11.43
C PHE A 154 -7.84 -9.89 -12.80
N LYS A 155 -8.87 -9.18 -13.21
CA LYS A 155 -9.00 -8.58 -14.56
C LYS A 155 -7.87 -7.62 -14.92
N GLU A 156 -7.32 -6.88 -13.95
CA GLU A 156 -6.24 -5.94 -14.16
C GLU A 156 -4.95 -6.66 -14.62
N ALA A 157 -4.60 -7.79 -13.99
CA ALA A 157 -3.43 -8.57 -14.39
C ALA A 157 -3.61 -9.17 -15.80
N HIS A 158 -4.80 -9.71 -16.13
CA HIS A 158 -5.09 -10.17 -17.49
C HIS A 158 -4.99 -9.05 -18.53
N TYR A 159 -5.51 -7.86 -18.22
CA TYR A 159 -5.44 -6.71 -19.12
C TYR A 159 -4.01 -6.29 -19.40
N TYR A 160 -3.19 -6.13 -18.35
CA TYR A 160 -1.80 -5.69 -18.51
C TYR A 160 -0.91 -6.76 -19.14
N LEU A 161 -1.15 -8.04 -18.82
CA LEU A 161 -0.48 -9.16 -19.51
C LEU A 161 -0.84 -9.16 -21.00
N GLY A 162 -2.10 -8.97 -21.36
CA GLY A 162 -2.54 -8.88 -22.74
C GLY A 162 -1.86 -7.74 -23.50
N LYS A 163 -1.75 -6.58 -22.86
CA LYS A 163 -1.02 -5.43 -23.43
C LYS A 163 0.48 -5.73 -23.60
N LEU A 164 1.09 -6.36 -22.61
CA LEU A 164 2.50 -6.75 -22.67
C LEU A 164 2.77 -7.71 -23.83
N LEU A 165 1.88 -8.68 -24.06
CA LEU A 165 2.01 -9.69 -25.12
C LEU A 165 1.69 -9.16 -26.53
N SER A 166 0.92 -8.10 -26.65
CA SER A 166 0.48 -7.54 -27.96
C SER A 166 1.49 -6.62 -28.63
N GLY A 167 2.78 -6.61 -28.21
CA GLY A 167 3.82 -5.83 -28.85
C GLY A 167 4.47 -4.77 -27.97
N GLY A 168 4.32 -4.91 -26.71
CA GLY A 168 5.06 -4.12 -25.71
C GLY A 168 4.42 -2.78 -25.39
N VAL A 169 4.31 -2.57 -24.12
CA VAL A 169 3.81 -1.34 -23.56
C VAL A 169 5.00 -0.64 -22.89
N GLN A 170 5.26 0.61 -23.28
CA GLN A 170 6.05 1.52 -22.48
C GLN A 170 5.11 2.41 -21.69
N ASN A 171 5.46 2.71 -20.44
CA ASN A 171 4.85 3.85 -19.78
C ASN A 171 5.44 5.13 -20.39
N ASP A 172 4.57 6.09 -20.70
CA ASP A 172 5.03 7.45 -20.92
C ASP A 172 5.41 8.11 -19.57
N LYS A 173 5.91 9.34 -19.65
CA LYS A 173 6.33 10.11 -18.48
C LYS A 173 5.21 10.36 -17.45
N ASP A 174 3.96 10.10 -17.81
CA ASP A 174 2.77 10.29 -16.98
C ASP A 174 2.24 8.96 -16.42
N GLY A 175 3.00 7.85 -16.58
CA GLY A 175 2.61 6.52 -16.15
C GLY A 175 1.53 5.86 -17.02
N THR A 176 1.23 6.45 -18.18
CA THR A 176 0.27 5.91 -19.15
C THR A 176 0.98 4.89 -20.04
N LEU A 177 0.37 3.74 -20.20
CA LEU A 177 0.89 2.67 -21.05
C LEU A 177 0.78 3.05 -22.52
N VAL A 178 1.91 3.26 -23.20
CA VAL A 178 1.97 3.49 -24.65
C VAL A 178 2.52 2.25 -25.37
N ALA A 179 2.00 1.98 -26.56
CA ALA A 179 2.52 0.90 -27.39
C ALA A 179 3.98 1.16 -27.75
N ARG A 180 4.84 0.16 -27.67
CA ARG A 180 6.20 0.26 -28.24
C ARG A 180 6.07 0.52 -29.73
N PRO A 181 6.93 1.39 -30.31
CA PRO A 181 7.09 1.40 -31.73
C PRO A 181 7.58 0.00 -32.15
N GLU A 182 6.87 -0.61 -33.09
CA GLU A 182 7.29 -1.87 -33.70
C GLU A 182 8.72 -1.69 -34.19
N TYR A 183 9.62 -2.60 -33.77
CA TYR A 183 10.90 -2.70 -34.44
C TYR A 183 10.58 -3.26 -35.83
N GLU A 184 10.60 -2.41 -36.84
CA GLU A 184 10.72 -2.85 -38.22
C GLU A 184 12.07 -3.56 -38.35
N ASP A 185 12.03 -4.85 -38.72
CA ASP A 185 13.15 -5.67 -39.10
C ASP A 185 13.85 -5.13 -40.38
#